data_d1910e396613221d198177befa6fb19c
#
_entry.id   d1910e396613221d198177befa6fb19c
#
_cell.length_a   1.000
_cell.length_b   1.000
_cell.length_c   1.000
_cell.angle_alpha   90.00
_cell.angle_beta   90.00
_cell.angle_gamma   90.00
#
_symmetry.space_group_name_H-M   'P 1'
#
loop_
_entity.id
_entity.type
_entity.pdbx_description
1 polymer ?
#
loop_
_entity_poly.entity_id
_entity_poly.type
_entity_poly.pdbx_seq_one_letter_code
_entity_poly.pdbx_strand_id
1 'polypeptide(L)'
;VQAAASTLVLLSSMINAWHTGQWDITQLTYPISCLLLTAAIGMKLGLVPFHFWFPEVLQGSSLTTALLLSTMMKFPPITILFMTSHSLNPMLLTSMAIASTALGGWMGLNQTQVRKILAFSSISHLGWMAIIIIYSPKLTLLTFYLYSLMTSTVFLSLNTIKVMKLSTMMT
;
A
#
# COMPACT_ATOMS: atom_id res chain seq x y z
N VAL A 1 5.27 -9.95 8.02
CA VAL A 1 4.99 -9.62 6.60
C VAL A 1 5.97 -8.58 6.08
N GLN A 2 6.17 -7.44 6.77
CA GLN A 2 7.06 -6.35 6.29
C GLN A 2 8.53 -6.77 6.19
N ALA A 3 9.04 -7.54 7.16
CA ALA A 3 10.40 -8.09 7.12
C ALA A 3 10.57 -9.05 5.93
N ALA A 4 9.61 -9.97 5.73
CA ALA A 4 9.63 -10.88 4.60
C ALA A 4 9.60 -10.14 3.25
N ALA A 5 8.81 -9.06 3.15
CA ALA A 5 8.77 -8.24 1.96
C ALA A 5 10.12 -7.55 1.68
N SER A 6 10.82 -7.05 2.70
CA SER A 6 12.16 -6.46 2.50
C SER A 6 13.21 -7.47 2.11
N THR A 7 13.19 -8.68 2.67
CA THR A 7 14.09 -9.76 2.23
C THR A 7 13.84 -10.18 0.79
N LEU A 8 12.57 -10.21 0.36
CA LEU A 8 12.23 -10.50 -1.04
C LEU A 8 12.70 -9.42 -2.02
N VAL A 9 12.68 -8.13 -1.63
CA VAL A 9 13.25 -7.06 -2.45
C VAL A 9 14.75 -7.27 -2.65
N LEU A 10 15.48 -7.57 -1.57
CA LEU A 10 16.92 -7.86 -1.67
C LEU A 10 17.20 -9.11 -2.49
N LEU A 11 16.43 -10.17 -2.29
CA LEU A 11 16.58 -11.41 -3.04
C LEU A 11 16.33 -11.19 -4.54
N SER A 12 15.34 -10.38 -4.91
CA SER A 12 15.08 -10.06 -6.32
C SER A 12 16.25 -9.34 -6.98
N SER A 13 16.89 -8.38 -6.29
CA SER A 13 18.06 -7.67 -6.81
C SER A 13 19.29 -8.59 -6.90
N MET A 14 19.49 -9.48 -5.92
CA MET A 14 20.60 -10.46 -5.94
C MET A 14 20.45 -11.47 -7.10
N ILE A 15 19.25 -12.00 -7.34
CA ILE A 15 19.00 -12.91 -8.45
C ILE A 15 19.24 -12.22 -9.79
N ASN A 16 18.80 -10.97 -9.92
CA ASN A 16 19.05 -10.18 -11.12
C ASN A 16 20.55 -9.97 -11.34
N ALA A 17 21.27 -9.57 -10.30
CA ALA A 17 22.73 -9.36 -10.36
C ALA A 17 23.48 -10.65 -10.71
N TRP A 18 23.04 -11.80 -10.22
CA TRP A 18 23.63 -13.10 -10.52
C TRP A 18 23.50 -13.47 -12.02
N HIS A 19 22.33 -13.19 -12.61
CA HIS A 19 22.07 -13.56 -14.01
C HIS A 19 22.50 -12.51 -15.04
N THR A 20 22.40 -11.22 -14.69
CA THR A 20 22.61 -10.11 -15.62
C THR A 20 23.86 -9.28 -15.33
N GLY A 21 24.46 -9.43 -14.14
CA GLY A 21 25.57 -8.60 -13.67
C GLY A 21 25.15 -7.19 -13.22
N GLN A 22 23.87 -6.82 -13.31
CA GLN A 22 23.36 -5.49 -12.94
C GLN A 22 22.77 -5.49 -11.54
N TRP A 23 23.26 -4.59 -10.71
CA TRP A 23 22.79 -4.39 -9.34
C TRP A 23 21.65 -3.37 -9.20
N ASP A 24 21.38 -2.62 -10.27
CA ASP A 24 20.37 -1.59 -10.25
C ASP A 24 18.95 -2.20 -10.25
N ILE A 25 18.19 -1.89 -9.22
CA ILE A 25 16.80 -2.35 -9.03
C ILE A 25 15.84 -1.77 -10.09
N THR A 26 16.20 -0.64 -10.71
CA THR A 26 15.36 0.00 -11.73
C THR A 26 15.44 -0.69 -13.08
N GLN A 27 16.49 -1.47 -13.32
CA GLN A 27 16.78 -2.15 -14.60
C GLN A 27 16.69 -3.67 -14.48
N LEU A 28 15.67 -4.19 -13.83
CA LEU A 28 15.43 -5.62 -13.73
C LEU A 28 14.96 -6.17 -15.09
N THR A 29 15.70 -7.11 -15.62
CA THR A 29 15.40 -7.76 -16.90
C THR A 29 15.07 -9.25 -16.75
N TYR A 30 15.55 -9.87 -15.66
CA TYR A 30 15.31 -11.30 -15.44
C TYR A 30 13.87 -11.53 -14.94
N PRO A 31 13.07 -12.41 -15.61
CA PRO A 31 11.62 -12.51 -15.35
C PRO A 31 11.28 -12.96 -13.92
N ILE A 32 12.09 -13.85 -13.33
CA ILE A 32 11.86 -14.31 -11.96
C ILE A 32 12.10 -13.18 -10.95
N SER A 33 13.14 -12.35 -11.15
CA SER A 33 13.40 -11.20 -10.29
C SER A 33 12.30 -10.15 -10.41
N CYS A 34 11.74 -9.93 -11.61
CA CYS A 34 10.57 -9.04 -11.80
C CYS A 34 9.34 -9.56 -11.05
N LEU A 35 9.05 -10.85 -11.09
CA LEU A 35 7.95 -11.45 -10.33
C LEU A 35 8.14 -11.32 -8.81
N LEU A 36 9.34 -11.59 -8.31
CA LEU A 36 9.66 -11.47 -6.90
C LEU A 36 9.54 -10.02 -6.41
N LEU A 37 10.02 -9.06 -7.22
CA LEU A 37 9.91 -7.65 -6.88
C LEU A 37 8.45 -7.19 -6.85
N THR A 38 7.63 -7.57 -7.84
CA THR A 38 6.20 -7.21 -7.86
C THR A 38 5.46 -7.77 -6.64
N ALA A 39 5.73 -9.03 -6.28
CA ALA A 39 5.14 -9.64 -5.08
C ALA A 39 5.61 -8.93 -3.80
N ALA A 40 6.89 -8.60 -3.69
CA ALA A 40 7.45 -7.91 -2.53
C ALA A 40 6.86 -6.52 -2.31
N ILE A 41 6.69 -5.74 -3.38
CA ILE A 41 6.05 -4.42 -3.33
C ILE A 41 4.56 -4.57 -2.97
N GLY A 42 3.87 -5.57 -3.54
CA GLY A 42 2.49 -5.90 -3.19
C GLY A 42 2.32 -6.21 -1.70
N MET A 43 3.24 -6.98 -1.10
CA MET A 43 3.27 -7.24 0.34
C MET A 43 3.48 -5.98 1.16
N LYS A 44 4.39 -5.08 0.76
CA LYS A 44 4.66 -3.82 1.45
C LYS A 44 3.48 -2.87 1.41
N LEU A 45 2.83 -2.76 0.28
CA LEU A 45 1.65 -1.93 0.11
C LEU A 45 0.41 -2.51 0.82
N GLY A 46 0.37 -3.83 0.99
CA GLY A 46 -0.78 -4.55 1.49
C GLY A 46 -1.84 -4.78 0.42
N LEU A 47 -1.41 -5.07 -0.82
CA LEU A 47 -2.31 -5.52 -1.88
C LEU A 47 -2.77 -6.95 -1.64
N VAL A 48 -3.91 -7.32 -2.18
CA VAL A 48 -4.42 -8.70 -2.11
C VAL A 48 -3.46 -9.63 -2.89
N PRO A 49 -3.08 -10.79 -2.35
CA PRO A 49 -3.63 -11.50 -1.15
C PRO A 49 -2.98 -11.11 0.19
N PHE A 50 -2.02 -10.23 0.25
CA PHE A 50 -1.22 -9.92 1.44
C PHE A 50 -1.79 -8.79 2.31
N HIS A 51 -3.07 -8.47 2.19
CA HIS A 51 -3.70 -7.31 2.81
C HIS A 51 -4.09 -7.49 4.29
N PHE A 52 -4.19 -8.73 4.81
CA PHE A 52 -4.75 -9.02 6.14
C PHE A 52 -4.05 -8.33 7.30
N TRP A 53 -2.75 -8.08 7.20
CA TRP A 53 -1.97 -7.43 8.25
C TRP A 53 -2.38 -5.97 8.48
N PHE A 54 -2.80 -5.27 7.45
CA PHE A 54 -3.03 -3.82 7.51
C PHE A 54 -4.26 -3.44 8.34
N PRO A 55 -5.46 -4.04 8.18
CA PRO A 55 -6.62 -3.80 9.03
C PRO A 55 -6.37 -4.17 10.51
N GLU A 56 -5.64 -5.24 10.76
CA GLU A 56 -5.31 -5.67 12.13
C GLU A 56 -4.41 -4.65 12.85
N VAL A 57 -3.39 -4.15 12.16
CA VAL A 57 -2.48 -3.13 12.71
C VAL A 57 -3.21 -1.81 12.95
N LEU A 58 -4.08 -1.37 12.03
CA LEU A 58 -4.87 -0.15 12.23
C LEU A 58 -5.84 -0.27 13.41
N GLN A 59 -6.43 -1.44 13.60
CA GLN A 59 -7.33 -1.67 14.72
C GLN A 59 -6.62 -1.57 16.07
N GLY A 60 -5.40 -2.12 16.19
CA GLY A 60 -4.61 -2.13 17.41
C GLY A 60 -3.86 -0.82 17.72
N SER A 61 -3.80 0.12 16.75
CA SER A 61 -3.03 1.36 16.89
C SER A 61 -3.90 2.55 17.31
N SER A 62 -3.27 3.62 17.84
CA SER A 62 -3.95 4.90 18.09
C SER A 62 -4.31 5.58 16.77
N LEU A 63 -5.25 6.56 16.79
CA LEU A 63 -5.66 7.26 15.56
C LEU A 63 -4.51 8.03 14.91
N THR A 64 -3.60 8.60 15.70
CA THR A 64 -2.42 9.31 15.19
C THR A 64 -1.41 8.38 14.53
N THR A 65 -1.13 7.22 15.15
CA THR A 65 -0.27 6.19 14.54
C THR A 65 -0.90 5.55 13.32
N ALA A 66 -2.22 5.36 13.33
CA ALA A 66 -2.97 4.87 12.17
C ALA A 66 -2.86 5.83 10.96
N LEU A 67 -2.90 7.14 11.22
CA LEU A 67 -2.68 8.16 10.19
C LEU A 67 -1.26 8.06 9.61
N LEU A 68 -0.23 7.97 10.46
CA LEU A 68 1.15 7.82 10.00
C LEU A 68 1.36 6.55 9.18
N LEU A 69 0.78 5.44 9.61
CA LEU A 69 0.85 4.16 8.88
C LEU A 69 0.15 4.21 7.53
N SER A 70 -0.99 4.90 7.45
CA SER A 70 -1.77 4.98 6.21
C SER A 70 -1.20 5.97 5.20
N THR A 71 -0.43 6.97 5.63
CA THR A 71 0.15 8.01 4.77
C THR A 71 1.67 7.87 4.63
N MET A 72 2.44 8.17 5.69
CA MET A 72 3.91 8.25 5.64
C MET A 72 4.58 6.93 5.29
N MET A 73 4.12 5.81 5.86
CA MET A 73 4.70 4.49 5.58
C MET A 73 4.41 3.96 4.17
N LYS A 74 3.51 4.61 3.43
CA LYS A 74 3.22 4.26 2.04
C LYS A 74 4.14 4.97 1.02
N PHE A 75 4.83 6.05 1.42
CA PHE A 75 5.76 6.76 0.53
C PHE A 75 6.89 5.87 0.01
N PRO A 76 7.66 5.14 0.85
CA PRO A 76 8.77 4.34 0.35
C PRO A 76 8.36 3.26 -0.66
N PRO A 77 7.32 2.43 -0.41
CA PRO A 77 6.91 1.43 -1.39
C PRO A 77 6.36 2.05 -2.69
N ILE A 78 5.69 3.20 -2.63
CA ILE A 78 5.16 3.87 -3.83
C ILE A 78 6.30 4.49 -4.65
N THR A 79 7.32 5.05 -4.03
CA THR A 79 8.49 5.56 -4.75
C THR A 79 9.25 4.43 -5.44
N ILE A 80 9.44 3.29 -4.79
CA ILE A 80 10.04 2.10 -5.42
C ILE A 80 9.18 1.65 -6.60
N LEU A 81 7.87 1.53 -6.40
CA LEU A 81 6.92 1.15 -7.44
C LEU A 81 6.99 2.10 -8.64
N PHE A 82 7.11 3.41 -8.40
CA PHE A 82 7.27 4.43 -9.45
C PHE A 82 8.58 4.26 -10.23
N MET A 83 9.69 4.08 -9.52
CA MET A 83 11.02 3.91 -10.14
C MET A 83 11.13 2.61 -10.93
N THR A 84 10.47 1.54 -10.48
CA THR A 84 10.52 0.21 -11.09
C THR A 84 9.34 -0.11 -12.02
N SER A 85 8.50 0.88 -12.33
CA SER A 85 7.26 0.70 -13.12
C SER A 85 7.46 -0.04 -14.45
N HIS A 86 8.60 0.15 -15.11
CA HIS A 86 8.92 -0.49 -16.39
C HIS A 86 9.43 -1.93 -16.26
N SER A 87 9.95 -2.32 -15.09
CA SER A 87 10.53 -3.63 -14.85
C SER A 87 9.59 -4.60 -14.12
N LEU A 88 8.43 -4.12 -13.65
CA LEU A 88 7.44 -4.95 -12.97
C LEU A 88 6.68 -5.85 -13.94
N ASN A 89 6.24 -7.01 -13.44
CA ASN A 89 5.37 -7.87 -14.23
C ASN A 89 3.95 -7.30 -14.28
N PRO A 90 3.47 -6.81 -15.47
CA PRO A 90 2.19 -6.11 -15.55
C PRO A 90 1.01 -7.02 -15.27
N MET A 91 1.07 -8.29 -15.66
CA MET A 91 -0.04 -9.23 -15.48
C MET A 91 -0.28 -9.55 -13.99
N LEU A 92 0.79 -9.78 -13.24
CA LEU A 92 0.70 -10.04 -11.81
C LEU A 92 0.25 -8.77 -11.06
N LEU A 93 0.79 -7.62 -11.41
CA LEU A 93 0.42 -6.36 -10.76
C LEU A 93 -1.04 -5.98 -11.02
N THR A 94 -1.55 -6.14 -12.25
CA THR A 94 -2.97 -5.86 -12.59
C THR A 94 -3.91 -6.83 -11.87
N SER A 95 -3.58 -8.11 -11.80
CA SER A 95 -4.42 -9.10 -11.10
C SER A 95 -4.52 -8.79 -9.60
N MET A 96 -3.40 -8.49 -8.95
CA MET A 96 -3.38 -8.07 -7.54
C MET A 96 -4.13 -6.75 -7.32
N ALA A 97 -4.02 -5.82 -8.24
CA ALA A 97 -4.67 -4.53 -8.18
C ALA A 97 -6.20 -4.63 -8.31
N ILE A 98 -6.70 -5.39 -9.28
CA ILE A 98 -8.14 -5.65 -9.46
C ILE A 98 -8.70 -6.39 -8.24
N ALA A 99 -8.01 -7.42 -7.77
CA ALA A 99 -8.42 -8.15 -6.57
C ALA A 99 -8.46 -7.24 -5.33
N SER A 100 -7.51 -6.31 -5.19
CA SER A 100 -7.47 -5.38 -4.05
C SER A 100 -8.56 -4.32 -4.10
N THR A 101 -8.92 -3.81 -5.28
CA THR A 101 -10.07 -2.88 -5.43
C THR A 101 -11.38 -3.58 -5.12
N ALA A 102 -11.59 -4.78 -5.64
CA ALA A 102 -12.82 -5.55 -5.43
C ALA A 102 -12.98 -5.98 -3.96
N LEU A 103 -11.98 -6.64 -3.38
CA LEU A 103 -12.04 -7.12 -2.01
C LEU A 103 -11.98 -5.98 -0.99
N GLY A 104 -11.20 -4.92 -1.24
CA GLY A 104 -11.17 -3.73 -0.40
C GLY A 104 -12.53 -3.04 -0.31
N GLY A 105 -13.21 -2.87 -1.44
CA GLY A 105 -14.58 -2.35 -1.48
C GLY A 105 -15.58 -3.27 -0.78
N TRP A 106 -15.61 -4.55 -1.12
CA TRP A 106 -16.56 -5.52 -0.58
C TRP A 106 -16.42 -5.72 0.93
N MET A 107 -15.19 -5.98 1.42
CA MET A 107 -14.94 -6.20 2.84
C MET A 107 -15.17 -4.95 3.68
N GLY A 108 -14.95 -3.76 3.11
CA GLY A 108 -15.20 -2.49 3.78
C GLY A 108 -16.67 -2.28 4.15
N LEU A 109 -17.61 -2.74 3.32
CA LEU A 109 -19.04 -2.62 3.56
C LEU A 109 -19.53 -3.44 4.77
N ASN A 110 -18.89 -4.55 5.06
CA ASN A 110 -19.27 -5.45 6.14
C ASN A 110 -18.60 -5.11 7.49
N GLN A 111 -17.85 -4.00 7.57
CA GLN A 111 -17.15 -3.64 8.80
C GLN A 111 -17.99 -2.68 9.66
N THR A 112 -18.00 -2.91 10.97
CA THR A 112 -18.66 -2.04 11.95
C THR A 112 -17.70 -1.05 12.60
N GLN A 113 -16.39 -1.32 12.55
CA GLN A 113 -15.36 -0.48 13.15
C GLN A 113 -14.81 0.52 12.15
N VAL A 114 -14.86 1.81 12.47
CA VAL A 114 -14.39 2.90 11.59
C VAL A 114 -12.94 2.72 11.15
N ARG A 115 -12.06 2.28 12.04
CA ARG A 115 -10.64 2.04 11.69
C ARG A 115 -10.46 0.94 10.64
N LYS A 116 -11.26 -0.13 10.71
CA LYS A 116 -11.25 -1.20 9.70
C LYS A 116 -11.82 -0.71 8.37
N ILE A 117 -12.88 0.10 8.39
CA ILE A 117 -13.44 0.73 7.18
C ILE A 117 -12.36 1.56 6.49
N LEU A 118 -11.63 2.39 7.24
CA LEU A 118 -10.54 3.21 6.70
C LEU A 118 -9.38 2.36 6.16
N ALA A 119 -9.09 1.23 6.79
CA ALA A 119 -8.08 0.30 6.30
C ALA A 119 -8.48 -0.31 4.94
N PHE A 120 -9.70 -0.80 4.82
CA PHE A 120 -10.20 -1.38 3.57
C PHE A 120 -10.34 -0.34 2.46
N SER A 121 -10.77 0.88 2.77
CA SER A 121 -10.76 1.98 1.80
C SER A 121 -9.36 2.30 1.30
N SER A 122 -8.35 2.25 2.17
CA SER A 122 -6.95 2.45 1.73
C SER A 122 -6.44 1.33 0.83
N ILE A 123 -6.84 0.07 1.08
CA ILE A 123 -6.50 -1.07 0.22
C ILE A 123 -7.11 -0.90 -1.18
N SER A 124 -8.36 -0.45 -1.27
CA SER A 124 -9.00 -0.20 -2.58
C SER A 124 -8.34 0.96 -3.33
N HIS A 125 -7.99 2.05 -2.67
CA HIS A 125 -7.25 3.16 -3.29
C HIS A 125 -5.87 2.74 -3.78
N LEU A 126 -5.14 1.94 -3.00
CA LEU A 126 -3.85 1.39 -3.43
C LEU A 126 -3.98 0.46 -4.63
N GLY A 127 -5.07 -0.31 -4.71
CA GLY A 127 -5.38 -1.10 -5.89
C GLY A 127 -5.54 -0.24 -7.14
N TRP A 128 -6.29 0.87 -7.06
CA TRP A 128 -6.40 1.83 -8.17
C TRP A 128 -5.06 2.43 -8.57
N MET A 129 -4.22 2.84 -7.61
CA MET A 129 -2.89 3.36 -7.91
C MET A 129 -2.00 2.32 -8.60
N ALA A 130 -2.10 1.04 -8.21
CA ALA A 130 -1.36 -0.04 -8.82
C ALA A 130 -1.80 -0.34 -10.27
N ILE A 131 -3.06 -0.07 -10.63
CA ILE A 131 -3.51 -0.13 -12.03
C ILE A 131 -2.96 1.05 -12.83
N ILE A 132 -3.11 2.26 -12.30
CA ILE A 132 -2.75 3.49 -13.01
C ILE A 132 -1.26 3.55 -13.33
N ILE A 133 -0.40 3.00 -12.46
CA ILE A 133 1.05 3.09 -12.63
C ILE A 133 1.55 2.40 -13.90
N ILE A 134 0.86 1.37 -14.36
CA ILE A 134 1.20 0.65 -15.58
C ILE A 134 1.03 1.53 -16.81
N TYR A 135 -0.01 2.39 -16.79
CA TYR A 135 -0.35 3.25 -17.93
C TYR A 135 0.32 4.62 -17.85
N SER A 136 0.33 5.22 -16.65
CA SER A 136 0.83 6.59 -16.46
C SER A 136 1.36 6.80 -15.04
N PRO A 137 2.69 6.64 -14.84
CA PRO A 137 3.30 6.78 -13.51
C PRO A 137 3.06 8.18 -12.88
N LYS A 138 3.01 9.24 -13.70
CA LYS A 138 2.75 10.61 -13.22
C LYS A 138 1.37 10.78 -12.58
N LEU A 139 0.33 10.14 -13.14
CA LEU A 139 -1.01 10.17 -12.57
C LEU A 139 -1.09 9.41 -11.24
N THR A 140 -0.27 8.39 -11.06
CA THR A 140 -0.19 7.65 -9.79
C THR A 140 0.31 8.54 -8.65
N LEU A 141 1.27 9.43 -8.89
CA LEU A 141 1.74 10.40 -7.89
C LEU A 141 0.63 11.39 -7.51
N LEU A 142 -0.13 11.87 -8.48
CA LEU A 142 -1.28 12.75 -8.23
C LEU A 142 -2.36 12.04 -7.42
N THR A 143 -2.73 10.81 -7.79
CA THR A 143 -3.73 10.03 -7.04
C THR A 143 -3.26 9.71 -5.64
N PHE A 144 -1.96 9.46 -5.44
CA PHE A 144 -1.40 9.26 -4.11
C PHE A 144 -1.46 10.54 -3.26
N TYR A 145 -1.16 11.70 -3.84
CA TYR A 145 -1.28 12.98 -3.15
C TYR A 145 -2.72 13.25 -2.71
N LEU A 146 -3.70 13.07 -3.59
CA LEU A 146 -5.12 13.20 -3.25
C LEU A 146 -5.55 12.22 -2.16
N TYR A 147 -5.11 10.96 -2.25
CA TYR A 147 -5.36 9.96 -1.22
C TYR A 147 -4.79 10.39 0.14
N SER A 148 -3.58 10.89 0.19
CA SER A 148 -2.94 11.33 1.43
C SER A 148 -3.67 12.51 2.07
N LEU A 149 -4.16 13.47 1.27
CA LEU A 149 -4.98 14.58 1.76
C LEU A 149 -6.33 14.10 2.31
N MET A 150 -7.04 13.25 1.57
CA MET A 150 -8.34 12.72 2.03
C MET A 150 -8.21 11.91 3.31
N THR A 151 -7.23 11.02 3.40
CA THR A 151 -7.02 10.22 4.61
C THR A 151 -6.61 11.06 5.80
N SER A 152 -5.74 12.06 5.62
CA SER A 152 -5.33 12.95 6.72
C SER A 152 -6.50 13.76 7.27
N THR A 153 -7.36 14.31 6.42
CA THR A 153 -8.54 15.06 6.86
C THR A 153 -9.52 14.19 7.63
N VAL A 154 -9.77 12.96 7.19
CA VAL A 154 -10.66 12.02 7.88
C VAL A 154 -10.11 11.62 9.25
N PHE A 155 -8.83 11.25 9.33
CA PHE A 155 -8.23 10.86 10.61
C PHE A 155 -8.16 12.02 11.61
N LEU A 156 -7.87 13.22 11.15
CA LEU A 156 -7.85 14.42 12.01
C LEU A 156 -9.25 14.77 12.52
N SER A 157 -10.27 14.71 11.66
CA SER A 157 -11.66 14.96 12.08
C SER A 157 -12.14 13.93 13.10
N LEU A 158 -11.82 12.65 12.92
CA LEU A 158 -12.15 11.60 13.89
C LEU A 158 -11.42 11.80 15.22
N ASN A 159 -10.19 12.28 15.18
CA ASN A 159 -9.42 12.54 16.39
C ASN A 159 -10.02 13.73 17.17
N THR A 160 -10.44 14.79 16.50
CA THR A 160 -11.12 15.95 17.16
C THR A 160 -12.45 15.55 17.78
N ILE A 161 -13.27 14.75 17.10
CA ILE A 161 -14.54 14.23 17.63
C ILE A 161 -14.31 13.36 18.86
N LYS A 162 -13.28 12.53 18.88
CA LYS A 162 -12.91 11.71 20.05
C LYS A 162 -12.52 12.59 21.24
N VAL A 163 -11.74 13.62 21.03
CA VAL A 163 -11.31 14.56 22.08
C VAL A 163 -12.52 15.32 22.66
N MET A 164 -13.40 15.82 21.80
CA MET A 164 -14.65 16.49 22.23
C MET A 164 -15.54 15.58 23.08
N LYS A 165 -15.71 14.31 22.65
CA LYS A 165 -16.53 13.35 23.39
C LYS A 165 -15.94 12.99 24.76
N LEU A 166 -14.63 12.98 24.90
CA LEU A 166 -13.95 12.79 26.20
C LEU A 166 -14.13 14.01 27.09
N SER A 167 -14.00 15.23 26.57
CA SER A 167 -14.21 16.47 27.36
C SER A 167 -15.63 16.59 27.87
N THR A 168 -16.65 16.24 27.09
CA THR A 168 -18.05 16.22 27.50
C THR A 168 -18.40 15.12 28.50
N MET A 169 -17.60 14.08 28.64
CA MET A 169 -17.75 13.04 29.66
C MET A 169 -17.08 13.40 30.99
N MET A 170 -16.19 14.40 31.00
CA MET A 170 -15.46 14.88 32.18
C MET A 170 -16.11 16.11 32.83
N THR A 171 -17.07 16.74 32.15
CA THR A 171 -17.95 17.81 32.67
C THR A 171 -19.30 17.26 33.10
#